data_d2692da149fcfa81960131b3a9835272
#
_entry.id   d2692da149fcfa81960131b3a9835272
#
_cell.length_a   1.000
_cell.length_b   1.000
_cell.length_c   1.000
_cell.angle_alpha   90.00
_cell.angle_beta   90.00
_cell.angle_gamma   90.00
#
_symmetry.space_group_name_H-M   'P 1'
#
loop_
_entity.id
_entity.type
_entity.pdbx_description
1 polymer ?
#
loop_
_entity_poly.entity_id
_entity_poly.type
_entity_poly.pdbx_seq_one_letter_code
_entity_poly.pdbx_strand_id
1 'polypeptide(L)'
;VTAPTRVLLCVTGGIAAYKAPELVRAFIAAGCEVRVVMSAAAKAFATELSLATVSRHPVRSEILDVSEEGRVGHIELADWPEVVVVAPATADVLAKAAAGLADDLVSVILLATRAPVLFAPAMNTNMWHHPATVANLRVLASRGAAFVGPDAGELACGWIGAGRMIDPAVIVDAARGRIAAPWRGRRVLVSAGPTRTWIDAVRFFSNASTGAMGFAIAAEAARRGADVTLVAGPVDRPTPAGVRRIDVEVADEMLAAMDAELASAGGQLVAMVAAVADLAPLAGSPDKLDKSDLITAIATAPWRRGVDVLQTLTERHGTNSYFLGFAAQTAGGDADAVRAELLARGAAKRAAKRAHALFVNRVGVADSGFATDTNTGLLLVGDEVHDAGAPRLKAELAAWLLDRLDGPWARERLGG
;
A
#
# COMPACT_ATOMS: atom_id res chain seq x y z
N VAL A 1 -11.38 -9.74 -2.40
CA VAL A 1 -10.59 -9.74 -1.15
C VAL A 1 -9.16 -10.02 -1.55
N THR A 2 -8.26 -9.05 -1.38
CA THR A 2 -6.82 -9.30 -1.51
C THR A 2 -6.44 -10.38 -0.51
N ALA A 3 -5.65 -11.37 -0.92
CA ALA A 3 -5.17 -12.38 -0.01
C ALA A 3 -4.46 -11.69 1.19
N PRO A 4 -4.72 -12.11 2.43
CA PRO A 4 -4.09 -11.51 3.59
C PRO A 4 -2.58 -11.72 3.52
N THR A 5 -1.83 -10.73 3.99
CA THR A 5 -0.38 -10.86 4.13
C THR A 5 -0.05 -12.00 5.10
N ARG A 6 0.82 -12.91 4.70
CA ARG A 6 1.16 -14.11 5.46
C ARG A 6 2.37 -13.87 6.35
N VAL A 7 2.16 -13.91 7.66
CA VAL A 7 3.18 -13.69 8.68
C VAL A 7 3.43 -14.97 9.44
N LEU A 8 4.68 -15.44 9.48
CA LEU A 8 5.09 -16.49 10.40
C LEU A 8 5.74 -15.85 11.63
N LEU A 9 5.09 -15.98 12.78
CA LEU A 9 5.59 -15.49 14.05
C LEU A 9 6.34 -16.62 14.78
N CYS A 10 7.65 -16.46 14.95
CA CYS A 10 8.49 -17.34 15.75
C CYS A 10 8.63 -16.76 17.16
N VAL A 11 8.08 -17.46 18.15
CA VAL A 11 8.13 -17.06 19.57
C VAL A 11 9.24 -17.83 20.28
N THR A 12 10.19 -17.10 20.87
CA THR A 12 11.35 -17.73 21.57
C THR A 12 11.32 -17.52 23.08
N GLY A 13 12.12 -18.30 23.81
CA GLY A 13 12.05 -18.41 25.26
C GLY A 13 12.60 -17.22 26.03
N GLY A 14 11.76 -16.26 26.33
CA GLY A 14 12.05 -15.13 27.20
C GLY A 14 10.77 -14.56 27.78
N ILE A 15 10.88 -13.81 28.90
CA ILE A 15 9.70 -13.27 29.59
C ILE A 15 8.81 -12.48 28.63
N ALA A 16 9.36 -11.76 27.65
CA ALA A 16 8.59 -10.96 26.70
C ALA A 16 7.67 -11.80 25.80
N ALA A 17 7.77 -13.13 25.79
CA ALA A 17 6.86 -14.01 25.06
C ALA A 17 5.40 -13.92 25.54
N TYR A 18 5.14 -13.40 26.77
CA TYR A 18 3.78 -13.15 27.24
C TYR A 18 3.03 -12.12 26.36
N LYS A 19 3.75 -11.29 25.59
CA LYS A 19 3.17 -10.34 24.64
C LYS A 19 2.79 -10.96 23.29
N ALA A 20 3.19 -12.19 23.03
CA ALA A 20 2.96 -12.82 21.73
C ALA A 20 1.46 -12.89 21.35
N PRO A 21 0.49 -13.20 22.24
CA PRO A 21 -0.93 -13.16 21.90
C PRO A 21 -1.43 -11.77 21.48
N GLU A 22 -0.91 -10.71 22.10
CA GLU A 22 -1.21 -9.33 21.71
C GLU A 22 -0.64 -9.00 20.32
N LEU A 23 0.60 -9.42 20.06
CA LEU A 23 1.25 -9.23 18.77
C LEU A 23 0.51 -9.97 17.64
N VAL A 24 0.03 -11.20 17.87
CA VAL A 24 -0.82 -11.93 16.93
C VAL A 24 -2.09 -11.14 16.62
N ARG A 25 -2.78 -10.61 17.64
CA ARG A 25 -3.98 -9.78 17.44
C ARG A 25 -3.68 -8.50 16.64
N ALA A 26 -2.55 -7.85 16.92
CA ALA A 26 -2.12 -6.65 16.20
C ALA A 26 -1.88 -6.93 14.72
N PHE A 27 -1.23 -8.05 14.37
CA PHE A 27 -1.08 -8.49 12.98
C PHE A 27 -2.43 -8.77 12.30
N ILE A 28 -3.34 -9.48 12.97
CA ILE A 28 -4.67 -9.79 12.43
C ILE A 28 -5.48 -8.49 12.22
N ALA A 29 -5.43 -7.56 13.15
CA ALA A 29 -6.06 -6.24 13.02
C ALA A 29 -5.48 -5.43 11.85
N ALA A 30 -4.21 -5.66 11.51
CA ALA A 30 -3.54 -5.09 10.34
C ALA A 30 -3.82 -5.84 9.02
N GLY A 31 -4.74 -6.82 9.01
CA GLY A 31 -5.16 -7.59 7.83
C GLY A 31 -4.22 -8.74 7.46
N CYS A 32 -3.42 -9.24 8.40
CA CYS A 32 -2.51 -10.34 8.16
C CYS A 32 -3.13 -11.69 8.55
N GLU A 33 -2.74 -12.76 7.86
CA GLU A 33 -2.88 -14.14 8.31
C GLU A 33 -1.62 -14.51 9.10
N VAL A 34 -1.78 -15.04 10.32
CA VAL A 34 -0.66 -15.33 11.22
C VAL A 34 -0.62 -16.80 11.55
N ARG A 35 0.51 -17.47 11.26
CA ARG A 35 0.85 -18.78 11.82
C ARG A 35 1.94 -18.60 12.87
N VAL A 36 1.93 -19.45 13.89
CA VAL A 36 2.85 -19.32 15.01
C VAL A 36 3.69 -20.59 15.17
N VAL A 37 4.99 -20.37 15.38
CA VAL A 37 5.95 -21.41 15.76
C VAL A 37 6.58 -21.01 17.08
N MET A 38 6.76 -21.98 17.97
CA MET A 38 7.37 -21.77 19.28
C MET A 38 8.63 -22.59 19.46
N SER A 39 9.65 -22.00 20.05
CA SER A 39 10.76 -22.80 20.60
C SER A 39 10.30 -23.54 21.88
N ALA A 40 10.97 -24.63 22.24
CA ALA A 40 10.65 -25.35 23.46
C ALA A 40 10.67 -24.48 24.71
N ALA A 41 11.65 -23.56 24.82
CA ALA A 41 11.75 -22.62 25.92
C ALA A 41 10.61 -21.57 25.97
N ALA A 42 9.97 -21.27 24.83
CA ALA A 42 8.86 -20.31 24.80
C ALA A 42 7.60 -20.85 25.51
N LYS A 43 7.42 -22.16 25.56
CA LYS A 43 6.29 -22.84 26.23
C LYS A 43 6.21 -22.52 27.74
N ALA A 44 7.34 -22.14 28.36
CA ALA A 44 7.36 -21.74 29.76
C ALA A 44 6.75 -20.36 30.02
N PHE A 45 6.60 -19.51 29.00
CA PHE A 45 6.13 -18.13 29.10
C PHE A 45 4.81 -17.85 28.38
N ALA A 46 4.48 -18.64 27.36
CA ALA A 46 3.21 -18.56 26.63
C ALA A 46 2.75 -20.00 26.29
N THR A 47 1.44 -20.23 26.28
CA THR A 47 0.89 -21.55 25.96
C THR A 47 0.57 -21.66 24.47
N GLU A 48 0.78 -22.86 23.89
CA GLU A 48 0.34 -23.16 22.52
C GLU A 48 -1.16 -22.91 22.35
N LEU A 49 -1.97 -23.28 23.35
CA LEU A 49 -3.41 -23.07 23.33
C LEU A 49 -3.80 -21.59 23.19
N SER A 50 -3.14 -20.69 23.95
CA SER A 50 -3.41 -19.26 23.88
C SER A 50 -3.10 -18.70 22.49
N LEU A 51 -1.98 -19.08 21.91
CA LEU A 51 -1.56 -18.63 20.59
C LEU A 51 -2.39 -19.24 19.47
N ALA A 52 -2.73 -20.54 19.54
CA ALA A 52 -3.62 -21.18 18.59
C ALA A 52 -5.02 -20.54 18.58
N THR A 53 -5.54 -20.21 19.76
CA THR A 53 -6.86 -19.56 19.90
C THR A 53 -6.89 -18.19 19.23
N VAL A 54 -5.86 -17.35 19.43
CA VAL A 54 -5.82 -16.00 18.87
C VAL A 54 -5.45 -15.98 17.39
N SER A 55 -4.56 -16.84 16.93
CA SER A 55 -4.16 -16.96 15.52
C SER A 55 -5.19 -17.71 14.67
N ARG A 56 -6.06 -18.51 15.29
CA ARG A 56 -6.99 -19.44 14.63
C ARG A 56 -6.30 -20.51 13.78
N HIS A 57 -5.03 -20.79 14.06
CA HIS A 57 -4.20 -21.80 13.41
C HIS A 57 -3.49 -22.66 14.46
N PRO A 58 -3.21 -23.92 14.14
CA PRO A 58 -2.37 -24.76 15.00
C PRO A 58 -1.00 -24.12 15.23
N VAL A 59 -0.51 -24.18 16.46
CA VAL A 59 0.85 -23.75 16.82
C VAL A 59 1.78 -24.96 16.65
N ARG A 60 2.94 -24.72 16.05
CA ARG A 60 3.96 -25.75 15.84
C ARG A 60 5.17 -25.49 16.72
N SER A 61 5.77 -26.54 17.25
CA SER A 61 6.94 -26.46 18.14
C SER A 61 7.97 -27.55 17.94
N GLU A 62 7.59 -28.63 17.26
CA GLU A 62 8.48 -29.78 17.03
C GLU A 62 8.84 -29.87 15.55
N ILE A 63 10.11 -30.27 15.26
CA ILE A 63 10.59 -30.46 13.88
C ILE A 63 9.88 -31.64 13.23
N LEU A 64 9.69 -32.72 13.99
CA LEU A 64 9.06 -33.97 13.56
C LEU A 64 7.72 -34.10 14.26
N ASP A 65 6.65 -33.78 13.55
CA ASP A 65 5.29 -34.02 14.03
C ASP A 65 4.72 -35.24 13.28
N VAL A 66 4.62 -36.34 14.00
CA VAL A 66 4.17 -37.64 13.47
C VAL A 66 2.69 -37.63 13.08
N SER A 67 1.92 -36.65 13.55
CA SER A 67 0.48 -36.52 13.24
C SER A 67 0.19 -36.07 11.81
N GLU A 68 1.18 -35.55 11.07
CA GLU A 68 1.09 -35.20 9.67
C GLU A 68 1.98 -36.10 8.79
N GLU A 69 1.70 -37.40 8.77
CA GLU A 69 2.39 -38.36 7.93
C GLU A 69 2.45 -37.93 6.47
N GLY A 70 3.68 -37.76 5.96
CA GLY A 70 3.95 -37.52 4.53
C GLY A 70 4.17 -36.11 4.08
N ARG A 71 4.08 -35.06 4.94
CA ARG A 71 4.43 -33.69 4.61
C ARG A 71 5.69 -33.22 5.32
N VAL A 72 6.59 -32.57 4.57
CA VAL A 72 7.79 -31.93 5.13
C VAL A 72 7.35 -30.57 5.74
N GLY A 73 6.70 -30.63 6.91
CA GLY A 73 5.97 -29.52 7.52
C GLY A 73 6.83 -28.28 7.80
N HIS A 74 8.14 -28.44 8.10
CA HIS A 74 9.05 -27.32 8.32
C HIS A 74 9.38 -26.58 7.02
N ILE A 75 9.45 -27.26 5.86
CA ILE A 75 9.66 -26.60 4.57
C ILE A 75 8.40 -25.82 4.15
N GLU A 76 7.20 -26.43 4.34
CA GLU A 76 5.95 -25.71 4.08
C GLU A 76 5.86 -24.44 4.93
N LEU A 77 6.22 -24.51 6.22
CA LEU A 77 6.25 -23.34 7.11
C LEU A 77 7.31 -22.31 6.73
N ALA A 78 8.43 -22.73 6.15
CA ALA A 78 9.48 -21.81 5.69
C ALA A 78 9.14 -21.10 4.38
N ASP A 79 8.38 -21.74 3.48
CA ASP A 79 7.99 -21.21 2.17
C ASP A 79 6.67 -20.44 2.21
N TRP A 80 5.80 -20.69 3.21
CA TRP A 80 4.47 -20.10 3.29
C TRP A 80 4.48 -18.59 3.56
N PRO A 81 5.35 -18.01 4.45
CA PRO A 81 5.25 -16.62 4.85
C PRO A 81 5.79 -15.65 3.79
N GLU A 82 5.24 -14.45 3.78
CA GLU A 82 5.81 -13.28 3.08
C GLU A 82 6.80 -12.54 3.98
N VAL A 83 6.73 -12.73 5.30
CA VAL A 83 7.70 -12.26 6.28
C VAL A 83 7.75 -13.19 7.48
N VAL A 84 8.95 -13.48 7.97
CA VAL A 84 9.18 -14.19 9.22
C VAL A 84 9.52 -13.18 10.30
N VAL A 85 8.78 -13.19 11.41
CA VAL A 85 9.00 -12.30 12.56
C VAL A 85 9.41 -13.12 13.76
N VAL A 86 10.56 -12.85 14.36
CA VAL A 86 11.04 -13.49 15.58
C VAL A 86 10.82 -12.53 16.74
N ALA A 87 9.80 -12.77 17.56
CA ALA A 87 9.42 -11.89 18.67
C ALA A 87 8.85 -12.69 19.87
N PRO A 88 9.52 -12.64 21.02
CA PRO A 88 10.81 -12.02 21.26
C PRO A 88 11.96 -12.76 20.57
N ALA A 89 13.02 -12.03 20.16
CA ALA A 89 14.27 -12.62 19.72
C ALA A 89 15.30 -12.61 20.87
N THR A 90 15.58 -13.78 21.41
CA THR A 90 16.56 -13.96 22.51
C THR A 90 17.99 -13.97 21.98
N ALA A 91 18.98 -13.78 22.84
CA ALA A 91 20.40 -13.90 22.49
C ALA A 91 20.71 -15.31 21.93
N ASP A 92 20.04 -16.36 22.44
CA ASP A 92 20.19 -17.74 21.96
C ASP A 92 19.76 -17.87 20.50
N VAL A 93 18.53 -17.46 20.16
CA VAL A 93 18.04 -17.57 18.77
C VAL A 93 18.87 -16.71 17.80
N LEU A 94 19.34 -15.55 18.22
CA LEU A 94 20.24 -14.71 17.40
C LEU A 94 21.57 -15.41 17.15
N ALA A 95 22.13 -16.08 18.16
CA ALA A 95 23.36 -16.85 18.02
C ALA A 95 23.18 -18.06 17.12
N LYS A 96 22.10 -18.83 17.28
CA LYS A 96 21.77 -19.97 16.44
C LYS A 96 21.61 -19.56 14.97
N ALA A 97 20.81 -18.51 14.71
CA ALA A 97 20.61 -17.99 13.36
C ALA A 97 21.91 -17.47 12.71
N ALA A 98 22.77 -16.78 13.49
CA ALA A 98 24.05 -16.29 13.00
C ALA A 98 25.03 -17.44 12.67
N ALA A 99 25.02 -18.51 13.47
CA ALA A 99 25.86 -19.69 13.26
C ALA A 99 25.28 -20.67 12.21
N GLY A 100 24.01 -20.53 11.80
CA GLY A 100 23.35 -21.47 10.88
C GLY A 100 23.00 -22.80 11.56
N LEU A 101 22.75 -22.79 12.87
CA LEU A 101 22.28 -23.97 13.59
C LEU A 101 20.82 -24.27 13.24
N ALA A 102 20.45 -25.55 13.19
CA ALA A 102 19.12 -26.02 12.83
C ALA A 102 18.70 -27.18 13.76
N ASP A 103 18.72 -26.94 15.07
CA ASP A 103 18.49 -27.93 16.13
C ASP A 103 17.07 -27.86 16.71
N ASP A 104 16.29 -26.84 16.38
CA ASP A 104 14.88 -26.69 16.70
C ASP A 104 14.08 -26.15 15.50
N LEU A 105 12.73 -26.21 15.58
CA LEU A 105 11.87 -25.82 14.46
C LEU A 105 12.06 -24.35 14.06
N VAL A 106 12.29 -23.44 15.01
CA VAL A 106 12.52 -22.02 14.73
C VAL A 106 13.83 -21.86 13.94
N SER A 107 14.91 -22.48 14.38
CA SER A 107 16.22 -22.39 13.73
C SER A 107 16.23 -23.06 12.34
N VAL A 108 15.52 -24.19 12.17
CA VAL A 108 15.32 -24.83 10.85
C VAL A 108 14.60 -23.87 9.90
N ILE A 109 13.49 -23.25 10.34
CA ILE A 109 12.75 -22.30 9.51
C ILE A 109 13.61 -21.09 9.13
N LEU A 110 14.37 -20.53 10.07
CA LEU A 110 15.25 -19.38 9.81
C LEU A 110 16.36 -19.72 8.78
N LEU A 111 16.80 -20.97 8.72
CA LEU A 111 17.78 -21.43 7.74
C LEU A 111 17.15 -21.73 6.37
N ALA A 112 15.90 -22.22 6.33
CA ALA A 112 15.22 -22.68 5.12
C ALA A 112 14.45 -21.57 4.40
N THR A 113 13.97 -20.54 5.12
CA THR A 113 13.09 -19.52 4.53
C THR A 113 13.80 -18.60 3.54
N ARG A 114 13.07 -18.22 2.49
CA ARG A 114 13.45 -17.14 1.55
C ARG A 114 12.77 -15.82 1.87
N ALA A 115 11.79 -15.82 2.77
CA ALA A 115 11.11 -14.63 3.21
C ALA A 115 12.05 -13.72 4.01
N PRO A 116 11.89 -12.38 3.93
CA PRO A 116 12.63 -11.47 4.78
C PRO A 116 12.38 -11.77 6.26
N VAL A 117 13.45 -11.73 7.06
CA VAL A 117 13.40 -12.01 8.50
C VAL A 117 13.53 -10.69 9.28
N LEU A 118 12.61 -10.48 10.22
CA LEU A 118 12.61 -9.39 11.18
C LEU A 118 12.77 -9.93 12.60
N PHE A 119 13.80 -9.49 13.30
CA PHE A 119 14.02 -9.81 14.71
C PHE A 119 13.57 -8.64 15.60
N ALA A 120 12.80 -8.95 16.65
CA ALA A 120 12.45 -8.04 17.73
C ALA A 120 13.22 -8.47 19.02
N PRO A 121 14.44 -7.99 19.25
CA PRO A 121 15.27 -8.43 20.37
C PRO A 121 14.63 -8.12 21.73
N ALA A 122 14.79 -9.09 22.66
CA ALA A 122 14.42 -8.91 24.06
C ALA A 122 15.35 -9.72 24.97
N MET A 123 16.12 -9.01 25.82
CA MET A 123 17.09 -9.63 26.73
C MET A 123 17.55 -8.62 27.78
N ASN A 124 18.33 -9.06 28.77
CA ASN A 124 18.98 -8.16 29.72
C ASN A 124 19.96 -7.21 28.99
N THR A 125 20.15 -6.01 29.53
CA THR A 125 21.02 -4.97 28.95
C THR A 125 22.45 -5.45 28.74
N ASN A 126 23.02 -6.20 29.67
CA ASN A 126 24.39 -6.71 29.55
C ASN A 126 24.47 -7.76 28.40
N MET A 127 23.45 -8.59 28.25
CA MET A 127 23.36 -9.53 27.12
C MET A 127 23.24 -8.79 25.79
N TRP A 128 22.48 -7.71 25.75
CA TRP A 128 22.32 -6.88 24.54
C TRP A 128 23.65 -6.26 24.10
N HIS A 129 24.42 -5.72 25.04
CA HIS A 129 25.70 -5.09 24.77
C HIS A 129 26.89 -6.07 24.74
N HIS A 130 26.64 -7.35 25.00
CA HIS A 130 27.71 -8.35 24.99
C HIS A 130 28.35 -8.44 23.59
N PRO A 131 29.70 -8.47 23.49
CA PRO A 131 30.38 -8.51 22.20
C PRO A 131 29.92 -9.62 21.27
N ALA A 132 29.56 -10.81 21.80
CA ALA A 132 29.03 -11.91 21.02
C ALA A 132 27.66 -11.58 20.41
N THR A 133 26.76 -10.96 21.17
CA THR A 133 25.44 -10.52 20.67
C THR A 133 25.61 -9.50 19.56
N VAL A 134 26.47 -8.49 19.79
CA VAL A 134 26.77 -7.47 18.77
C VAL A 134 27.37 -8.06 17.50
N ALA A 135 28.26 -9.05 17.62
CA ALA A 135 28.82 -9.77 16.47
C ALA A 135 27.74 -10.53 15.71
N ASN A 136 26.85 -11.25 16.40
CA ASN A 136 25.74 -12.00 15.80
C ASN A 136 24.77 -11.08 15.04
N LEU A 137 24.44 -9.93 15.62
CA LEU A 137 23.59 -8.91 14.97
C LEU A 137 24.22 -8.42 13.65
N ARG A 138 25.54 -8.16 13.65
CA ARG A 138 26.27 -7.73 12.43
C ARG A 138 26.23 -8.82 11.34
N VAL A 139 26.47 -10.07 11.72
CA VAL A 139 26.40 -11.21 10.79
C VAL A 139 25.00 -11.33 10.18
N LEU A 140 23.96 -11.29 11.01
CA LEU A 140 22.58 -11.39 10.54
C LEU A 140 22.19 -10.21 9.65
N ALA A 141 22.58 -8.98 10.03
CA ALA A 141 22.34 -7.77 9.24
C ALA A 141 23.03 -7.86 7.85
N SER A 142 24.28 -8.36 7.79
CA SER A 142 25.00 -8.54 6.52
C SER A 142 24.34 -9.57 5.60
N ARG A 143 23.53 -10.48 6.14
CA ARG A 143 22.73 -11.48 5.41
C ARG A 143 21.31 -10.98 5.07
N GLY A 144 20.99 -9.71 5.34
CA GLY A 144 19.70 -9.10 5.01
C GLY A 144 18.63 -9.17 6.07
N ALA A 145 18.91 -9.71 7.26
CA ALA A 145 17.99 -9.66 8.38
C ALA A 145 17.79 -8.23 8.88
N ALA A 146 16.59 -7.92 9.33
CA ALA A 146 16.27 -6.62 9.94
C ALA A 146 16.03 -6.77 11.44
N PHE A 147 16.16 -5.65 12.13
CA PHE A 147 15.97 -5.57 13.57
C PHE A 147 15.04 -4.39 13.90
N VAL A 148 14.16 -4.60 14.89
CA VAL A 148 13.28 -3.56 15.42
C VAL A 148 13.38 -3.55 16.95
N GLY A 149 13.80 -2.44 17.52
CA GLY A 149 14.18 -2.38 18.94
C GLY A 149 15.58 -2.95 19.20
N PRO A 150 15.89 -3.36 20.47
CA PRO A 150 15.03 -3.29 21.62
C PRO A 150 14.79 -1.85 22.09
N ASP A 151 13.72 -1.66 22.88
CA ASP A 151 13.42 -0.40 23.53
C ASP A 151 14.23 -0.25 24.84
N ALA A 152 14.38 1.00 25.29
CA ALA A 152 14.95 1.29 26.59
C ALA A 152 13.84 1.42 27.65
N GLY A 153 14.11 0.94 28.87
CA GLY A 153 13.16 1.04 29.96
C GLY A 153 13.50 0.10 31.11
N GLU A 154 12.56 -0.02 32.05
CA GLU A 154 12.66 -0.97 33.13
C GLU A 154 12.51 -2.40 32.61
N LEU A 155 13.45 -3.25 32.97
CA LEU A 155 13.49 -4.67 32.60
C LEU A 155 12.89 -5.53 33.72
N ALA A 156 12.45 -6.74 33.41
CA ALA A 156 11.88 -7.68 34.39
C ALA A 156 12.80 -8.01 35.55
N CYS A 157 14.13 -7.77 35.43
CA CYS A 157 15.11 -7.93 36.49
C CYS A 157 15.32 -6.67 37.30
N GLY A 158 14.51 -5.61 37.14
CA GLY A 158 14.62 -4.32 37.84
C GLY A 158 15.72 -3.38 37.35
N TRP A 159 16.41 -3.73 36.26
CA TRP A 159 17.42 -2.86 35.65
C TRP A 159 16.76 -1.91 34.64
N ILE A 160 17.33 -0.72 34.50
CA ILE A 160 16.92 0.26 33.51
C ILE A 160 17.97 0.30 32.40
N GLY A 161 17.52 0.10 31.13
CA GLY A 161 18.41 0.13 29.99
C GLY A 161 17.77 -0.45 28.73
N ALA A 162 18.54 -0.54 27.66
CA ALA A 162 18.11 -1.18 26.41
C ALA A 162 17.99 -2.70 26.59
N GLY A 163 16.91 -3.29 26.13
CA GLY A 163 16.70 -4.75 26.21
C GLY A 163 15.24 -5.17 26.27
N ARG A 164 14.30 -4.22 26.41
CA ARG A 164 12.87 -4.48 26.41
C ARG A 164 12.37 -4.69 24.98
N MET A 165 11.55 -5.74 24.77
CA MET A 165 10.87 -5.89 23.47
C MET A 165 10.03 -4.64 23.17
N ILE A 166 10.23 -4.09 21.99
CA ILE A 166 9.48 -2.92 21.51
C ILE A 166 7.97 -3.21 21.41
N ASP A 167 7.18 -2.16 21.34
CA ASP A 167 5.72 -2.26 21.25
C ASP A 167 5.27 -3.12 20.07
N PRO A 168 4.23 -3.99 20.23
CA PRO A 168 3.66 -4.79 19.16
C PRO A 168 3.29 -4.01 17.90
N ALA A 169 2.74 -2.79 18.03
CA ALA A 169 2.36 -1.99 16.87
C ALA A 169 3.58 -1.62 16.02
N VAL A 170 4.71 -1.28 16.65
CA VAL A 170 5.96 -0.95 15.94
C VAL A 170 6.54 -2.19 15.25
N ILE A 171 6.41 -3.40 15.85
CA ILE A 171 6.82 -4.65 15.20
C ILE A 171 5.96 -4.91 13.95
N VAL A 172 4.64 -4.70 14.04
CA VAL A 172 3.72 -4.86 12.90
C VAL A 172 4.10 -3.93 11.74
N ASP A 173 4.35 -2.65 12.02
CA ASP A 173 4.73 -1.67 11.01
C ASP A 173 6.08 -2.01 10.38
N ALA A 174 7.08 -2.41 11.17
CA ALA A 174 8.38 -2.84 10.68
C ALA A 174 8.28 -4.11 9.81
N ALA A 175 7.46 -5.09 10.20
CA ALA A 175 7.23 -6.31 9.44
C ALA A 175 6.57 -6.01 8.08
N ARG A 176 5.55 -5.15 8.06
CA ARG A 176 4.89 -4.72 6.82
C ARG A 176 5.87 -4.02 5.86
N GLY A 177 6.79 -3.23 6.39
CA GLY A 177 7.85 -2.61 5.60
C GLY A 177 8.89 -3.60 5.03
N ARG A 178 8.92 -4.85 5.52
CA ARG A 178 9.83 -5.92 5.05
C ARG A 178 9.22 -6.85 4.00
N ILE A 179 7.91 -6.88 3.89
CA ILE A 179 7.22 -7.69 2.90
C ILE A 179 7.72 -7.31 1.52
N ALA A 180 7.90 -8.34 0.68
CA ALA A 180 8.45 -8.15 -0.65
C ALA A 180 7.85 -6.92 -1.32
N ALA A 181 8.69 -5.95 -1.62
CA ALA A 181 8.33 -4.74 -2.32
C ALA A 181 8.41 -5.04 -3.84
N PRO A 182 7.35 -5.64 -4.46
CA PRO A 182 7.41 -6.12 -5.83
C PRO A 182 7.64 -4.97 -6.83
N TRP A 183 7.42 -3.74 -6.36
CA TRP A 183 7.59 -2.53 -7.14
C TRP A 183 8.83 -1.70 -6.76
N ARG A 184 9.78 -2.30 -6.03
CA ARG A 184 11.06 -1.62 -5.72
C ARG A 184 11.78 -1.21 -7.02
N GLY A 185 12.19 0.06 -7.08
CA GLY A 185 12.81 0.64 -8.27
C GLY A 185 11.84 0.98 -9.40
N ARG A 186 10.52 0.80 -9.19
CA ARG A 186 9.49 1.30 -10.10
C ARG A 186 8.99 2.65 -9.63
N ARG A 187 8.57 3.50 -10.56
CA ARG A 187 8.02 4.81 -10.26
C ARG A 187 6.54 4.88 -10.58
N VAL A 188 5.80 5.55 -9.70
CA VAL A 188 4.35 5.75 -9.85
C VAL A 188 4.03 7.23 -9.66
N LEU A 189 3.38 7.81 -10.64
CA LEU A 189 2.89 9.19 -10.59
C LEU A 189 1.38 9.19 -10.49
N VAL A 190 0.83 9.84 -9.48
CA VAL A 190 -0.63 9.85 -9.23
C VAL A 190 -1.13 11.28 -9.19
N SER A 191 -2.21 11.59 -9.92
CA SER A 191 -2.97 12.81 -9.69
C SER A 191 -4.16 12.55 -8.76
N ALA A 192 -4.48 13.47 -7.87
CA ALA A 192 -5.60 13.33 -6.93
C ALA A 192 -6.30 14.65 -6.63
N GLY A 193 -7.49 14.55 -6.06
CA GLY A 193 -8.27 15.74 -5.68
C GLY A 193 -8.94 16.46 -6.84
N PRO A 194 -9.65 17.54 -6.56
CA PRO A 194 -10.21 18.41 -7.58
C PRO A 194 -9.19 19.47 -8.02
N THR A 195 -9.41 20.08 -9.18
CA THR A 195 -8.81 21.40 -9.49
C THR A 195 -9.86 22.49 -9.32
N ARG A 196 -9.40 23.72 -9.09
CA ARG A 196 -10.22 24.91 -9.01
C ARG A 196 -10.16 25.71 -10.29
N THR A 197 -11.28 26.30 -10.67
CA THR A 197 -11.38 27.29 -11.75
C THR A 197 -11.87 28.61 -11.16
N TRP A 198 -10.97 29.52 -10.98
CA TRP A 198 -11.29 30.83 -10.38
C TRP A 198 -12.15 31.70 -11.29
N ILE A 199 -13.23 32.26 -10.74
CA ILE A 199 -14.11 33.22 -11.39
C ILE A 199 -13.64 34.62 -11.02
N ASP A 200 -13.37 34.84 -9.73
CA ASP A 200 -12.86 36.07 -9.17
C ASP A 200 -11.89 35.78 -8.01
N ALA A 201 -11.38 36.79 -7.34
CA ALA A 201 -10.42 36.61 -6.22
C ALA A 201 -10.97 35.79 -5.04
N VAL A 202 -12.25 35.44 -5.01
CA VAL A 202 -12.89 34.77 -3.85
C VAL A 202 -13.64 33.50 -4.26
N ARG A 203 -14.12 33.40 -5.50
CA ARG A 203 -15.04 32.34 -5.94
C ARG A 203 -14.47 31.53 -7.07
N PHE A 204 -14.69 30.23 -6.98
CA PHE A 204 -14.23 29.24 -7.97
C PHE A 204 -15.29 28.15 -8.23
N PHE A 205 -15.22 27.54 -9.39
CA PHE A 205 -15.84 26.26 -9.67
C PHE A 205 -14.87 25.12 -9.35
N SER A 206 -15.40 24.01 -8.86
CA SER A 206 -14.61 22.81 -8.58
C SER A 206 -15.50 21.57 -8.61
N ASN A 207 -14.88 20.40 -8.71
CA ASN A 207 -15.54 19.12 -8.61
C ASN A 207 -15.61 18.65 -7.15
N ALA A 208 -16.61 17.84 -6.78
CA ALA A 208 -16.80 17.33 -5.42
C ALA A 208 -15.82 16.17 -5.08
N SER A 209 -14.62 16.20 -5.62
CA SER A 209 -13.61 15.16 -5.37
C SER A 209 -12.94 15.38 -4.02
N THR A 210 -12.88 14.32 -3.20
CA THR A 210 -12.16 14.32 -1.91
C THR A 210 -10.72 13.83 -2.04
N GLY A 211 -10.28 13.45 -3.24
CA GLY A 211 -8.96 12.87 -3.49
C GLY A 211 -8.78 11.41 -3.00
N ALA A 212 -9.75 10.85 -2.29
CA ALA A 212 -9.62 9.57 -1.59
C ALA A 212 -9.10 8.42 -2.45
N MET A 213 -9.54 8.30 -3.70
CA MET A 213 -9.10 7.23 -4.60
C MET A 213 -7.63 7.37 -5.01
N GLY A 214 -7.20 8.58 -5.38
CA GLY A 214 -5.80 8.84 -5.75
C GLY A 214 -4.85 8.64 -4.56
N PHE A 215 -5.24 9.09 -3.38
CA PHE A 215 -4.47 8.85 -2.15
C PHE A 215 -4.39 7.36 -1.81
N ALA A 216 -5.46 6.58 -2.03
CA ALA A 216 -5.45 5.13 -1.82
C ALA A 216 -4.51 4.42 -2.81
N ILE A 217 -4.48 4.83 -4.08
CA ILE A 217 -3.55 4.29 -5.08
C ILE A 217 -2.11 4.64 -4.73
N ALA A 218 -1.84 5.88 -4.32
CA ALA A 218 -0.50 6.31 -3.92
C ALA A 218 -0.01 5.53 -2.69
N ALA A 219 -0.87 5.35 -1.67
CA ALA A 219 -0.56 4.57 -0.48
C ALA A 219 -0.25 3.10 -0.82
N GLU A 220 -1.06 2.47 -1.67
CA GLU A 220 -0.87 1.08 -2.06
C GLU A 220 0.39 0.89 -2.93
N ALA A 221 0.68 1.81 -3.85
CA ALA A 221 1.90 1.77 -4.64
C ALA A 221 3.16 1.90 -3.75
N ALA A 222 3.14 2.82 -2.77
CA ALA A 222 4.23 2.97 -1.80
C ALA A 222 4.39 1.72 -0.92
N ARG A 223 3.27 1.09 -0.49
CA ARG A 223 3.28 -0.17 0.23
C ARG A 223 3.95 -1.30 -0.58
N ARG A 224 3.78 -1.30 -1.90
CA ARG A 224 4.47 -2.22 -2.84
C ARG A 224 5.95 -1.86 -3.06
N GLY A 225 6.43 -0.77 -2.47
CA GLY A 225 7.83 -0.31 -2.54
C GLY A 225 8.17 0.54 -3.76
N ALA A 226 7.18 1.05 -4.47
CA ALA A 226 7.40 2.01 -5.53
C ALA A 226 7.88 3.37 -4.99
N ASP A 227 8.64 4.09 -5.79
CA ASP A 227 8.89 5.53 -5.62
C ASP A 227 7.68 6.30 -6.14
N VAL A 228 6.93 6.93 -5.22
CA VAL A 228 5.62 7.50 -5.52
C VAL A 228 5.63 9.01 -5.42
N THR A 229 5.21 9.67 -6.49
CA THR A 229 4.86 11.10 -6.48
C THR A 229 3.36 11.28 -6.62
N LEU A 230 2.77 12.06 -5.71
CA LEU A 230 1.36 12.41 -5.69
C LEU A 230 1.19 13.90 -5.98
N VAL A 231 0.61 14.26 -7.13
CA VAL A 231 0.22 15.62 -7.47
C VAL A 231 -1.23 15.82 -7.02
N ALA A 232 -1.44 16.62 -5.99
CA ALA A 232 -2.72 16.75 -5.33
C ALA A 232 -3.32 18.15 -5.51
N GLY A 233 -4.54 18.22 -6.03
CA GLY A 233 -5.38 19.41 -5.91
C GLY A 233 -5.82 19.65 -4.46
N PRO A 234 -6.54 20.76 -4.18
CA PRO A 234 -6.88 21.18 -2.82
C PRO A 234 -7.74 20.15 -2.09
N VAL A 235 -7.14 19.41 -1.17
CA VAL A 235 -7.80 18.43 -0.29
C VAL A 235 -7.15 18.41 1.09
N ASP A 236 -7.96 18.25 2.11
CA ASP A 236 -7.51 18.09 3.49
C ASP A 236 -7.33 16.58 3.81
N ARG A 237 -6.24 16.00 3.28
CA ARG A 237 -5.85 14.61 3.54
C ARG A 237 -4.37 14.52 3.87
N PRO A 238 -3.99 13.74 4.89
CA PRO A 238 -2.59 13.50 5.20
C PRO A 238 -1.91 12.75 4.05
N THR A 239 -0.67 13.12 3.76
CA THR A 239 0.15 12.41 2.78
C THR A 239 0.46 11.00 3.27
N PRO A 240 0.24 9.96 2.45
CA PRO A 240 0.60 8.61 2.84
C PRO A 240 2.11 8.45 3.10
N ALA A 241 2.47 7.56 4.02
CA ALA A 241 3.87 7.29 4.32
C ALA A 241 4.64 6.84 3.08
N GLY A 242 5.84 7.36 2.88
CA GLY A 242 6.70 7.02 1.73
C GLY A 242 6.28 7.67 0.40
N VAL A 243 5.34 8.60 0.41
CA VAL A 243 4.86 9.31 -0.79
C VAL A 243 5.38 10.75 -0.79
N ARG A 244 5.98 11.19 -1.89
CA ARG A 244 6.29 12.60 -2.13
C ARG A 244 5.06 13.30 -2.70
N ARG A 245 4.63 14.39 -2.07
CA ARG A 245 3.46 15.16 -2.48
C ARG A 245 3.86 16.49 -3.10
N ILE A 246 3.17 16.87 -4.17
CA ILE A 246 3.20 18.18 -4.81
C ILE A 246 1.79 18.73 -4.78
N ASP A 247 1.59 19.85 -4.09
CA ASP A 247 0.29 20.51 -4.05
C ASP A 247 0.15 21.46 -5.22
N VAL A 248 -1.02 21.43 -5.85
CA VAL A 248 -1.42 22.30 -6.97
C VAL A 248 -2.85 22.76 -6.76
N GLU A 249 -3.24 23.84 -7.43
CA GLU A 249 -4.58 24.38 -7.27
C GLU A 249 -5.41 24.30 -8.56
N VAL A 250 -4.81 24.64 -9.69
CA VAL A 250 -5.49 24.71 -10.98
C VAL A 250 -5.02 23.61 -11.94
N ALA A 251 -5.80 23.38 -13.00
CA ALA A 251 -5.51 22.33 -13.97
C ALA A 251 -4.16 22.53 -14.70
N ASP A 252 -3.79 23.77 -15.02
CA ASP A 252 -2.54 24.08 -15.70
C ASP A 252 -1.32 23.80 -14.81
N GLU A 253 -1.41 24.05 -13.49
CA GLU A 253 -0.35 23.68 -12.52
C GLU A 253 -0.23 22.16 -12.39
N MET A 254 -1.37 21.44 -12.37
CA MET A 254 -1.36 19.98 -12.34
C MET A 254 -0.69 19.41 -13.58
N LEU A 255 -1.01 19.94 -14.76
CA LEU A 255 -0.35 19.54 -16.00
C LEU A 255 1.15 19.80 -15.93
N ALA A 256 1.56 21.00 -15.53
CA ALA A 256 2.98 21.37 -15.48
C ALA A 256 3.77 20.52 -14.49
N ALA A 257 3.23 20.25 -13.30
CA ALA A 257 3.87 19.40 -12.29
C ALA A 257 4.03 17.97 -12.78
N MET A 258 2.99 17.38 -13.38
CA MET A 258 3.06 16.02 -13.89
C MET A 258 3.96 15.89 -15.11
N ASP A 259 3.95 16.86 -16.00
CA ASP A 259 4.82 16.92 -17.19
C ASP A 259 6.30 16.97 -16.80
N ALA A 260 6.65 17.78 -15.80
CA ALA A 260 8.01 17.86 -15.26
C ALA A 260 8.49 16.54 -14.64
N GLU A 261 7.62 15.84 -13.90
CA GLU A 261 7.93 14.53 -13.33
C GLU A 261 8.15 13.47 -14.41
N LEU A 262 7.35 13.48 -15.48
CA LEU A 262 7.47 12.55 -16.60
C LEU A 262 8.69 12.84 -17.48
N ALA A 263 9.04 14.10 -17.68
CA ALA A 263 10.23 14.50 -18.42
C ALA A 263 11.53 14.09 -17.71
N SER A 264 11.52 14.01 -16.39
CA SER A 264 12.68 13.62 -15.59
C SER A 264 13.06 12.14 -15.74
N ALA A 265 12.10 11.27 -16.08
CA ALA A 265 12.32 9.84 -16.20
C ALA A 265 11.13 9.10 -16.81
N GLY A 266 11.39 8.20 -17.74
CA GLY A 266 10.40 7.31 -18.36
C GLY A 266 10.07 6.05 -17.53
N GLY A 267 9.15 5.21 -18.04
CA GLY A 267 8.80 3.90 -17.49
C GLY A 267 7.90 3.95 -16.25
N GLN A 268 7.19 5.06 -16.05
CA GLN A 268 6.29 5.25 -14.90
C GLN A 268 4.90 4.65 -15.15
N LEU A 269 4.23 4.20 -14.08
CA LEU A 269 2.79 4.06 -14.06
C LEU A 269 2.19 5.42 -13.68
N VAL A 270 1.34 5.96 -14.52
CA VAL A 270 0.67 7.26 -14.31
C VAL A 270 -0.80 7.02 -14.06
N ALA A 271 -1.27 7.25 -12.84
CA ALA A 271 -2.68 7.14 -12.47
C ALA A 271 -3.37 8.52 -12.45
N MET A 272 -4.18 8.78 -13.46
CA MET A 272 -4.93 10.03 -13.64
C MET A 272 -6.27 9.95 -12.92
N VAL A 273 -6.28 10.27 -11.62
CA VAL A 273 -7.42 10.09 -10.72
C VAL A 273 -8.06 11.42 -10.31
N ALA A 274 -7.36 12.53 -10.53
CA ALA A 274 -7.86 13.86 -10.23
C ALA A 274 -9.16 14.16 -11.01
N ALA A 275 -10.06 14.89 -10.37
CA ALA A 275 -11.25 15.47 -11.01
C ALA A 275 -10.90 16.87 -11.53
N VAL A 276 -10.33 16.91 -12.72
CA VAL A 276 -9.92 18.15 -13.37
C VAL A 276 -11.15 18.93 -13.87
N ALA A 277 -11.14 20.25 -13.73
CA ALA A 277 -12.22 21.11 -14.22
C ALA A 277 -12.19 21.19 -15.75
N ASP A 278 -13.35 20.93 -16.38
CA ASP A 278 -13.51 20.88 -17.83
C ASP A 278 -13.63 22.26 -18.49
N LEU A 279 -13.92 23.30 -17.70
CA LEU A 279 -14.16 24.65 -18.16
C LEU A 279 -13.31 25.66 -17.39
N ALA A 280 -12.85 26.69 -18.08
CA ALA A 280 -12.16 27.81 -17.48
C ALA A 280 -12.66 29.14 -18.15
N PRO A 281 -12.82 30.26 -17.39
CA PRO A 281 -13.07 31.54 -18.03
C PRO A 281 -11.82 31.97 -18.80
N LEU A 282 -11.99 32.67 -19.92
CA LEU A 282 -10.87 33.22 -20.69
C LEU A 282 -10.08 34.26 -19.89
N ALA A 283 -10.76 35.01 -19.01
CA ALA A 283 -10.13 35.92 -18.07
C ALA A 283 -10.97 35.91 -16.78
N GLY A 284 -10.36 35.48 -15.67
CA GLY A 284 -10.94 35.69 -14.35
C GLY A 284 -10.78 37.15 -13.90
N SER A 285 -11.67 37.62 -13.01
CA SER A 285 -11.49 38.93 -12.39
C SER A 285 -10.41 38.85 -11.29
N PRO A 286 -9.42 39.76 -11.28
CA PRO A 286 -8.47 39.85 -10.19
C PRO A 286 -9.11 40.34 -8.88
N ASP A 287 -10.26 41.05 -8.99
CA ASP A 287 -11.00 41.60 -7.86
C ASP A 287 -12.28 40.82 -7.62
N LYS A 288 -12.80 40.87 -6.38
CA LYS A 288 -14.09 40.32 -6.03
C LYS A 288 -15.21 41.05 -6.76
N LEU A 289 -16.00 40.35 -7.55
CA LEU A 289 -17.15 40.87 -8.26
C LEU A 289 -18.34 41.16 -7.33
N ASP A 290 -19.13 42.18 -7.58
CA ASP A 290 -20.41 42.36 -6.94
C ASP A 290 -21.41 41.27 -7.36
N LYS A 291 -22.52 41.09 -6.62
CA LYS A 291 -23.47 39.99 -6.89
C LYS A 291 -24.07 40.05 -8.29
N SER A 292 -24.43 41.27 -8.76
CA SER A 292 -24.97 41.50 -10.10
C SER A 292 -23.94 41.18 -11.19
N ASP A 293 -22.71 41.61 -10.99
CA ASP A 293 -21.61 41.43 -11.94
C ASP A 293 -21.16 39.97 -12.00
N LEU A 294 -21.24 39.26 -10.87
CA LEU A 294 -20.96 37.80 -10.83
C LEU A 294 -21.95 37.01 -11.71
N ILE A 295 -23.28 37.31 -11.60
CA ILE A 295 -24.28 36.62 -12.42
C ILE A 295 -24.02 36.91 -13.90
N THR A 296 -23.73 38.14 -14.24
CA THR A 296 -23.39 38.59 -15.59
C THR A 296 -22.11 37.87 -16.06
N ALA A 297 -21.06 37.86 -15.24
CA ALA A 297 -19.80 37.18 -15.56
C ALA A 297 -19.99 35.67 -15.81
N ILE A 298 -20.77 34.97 -14.99
CA ILE A 298 -21.06 33.53 -15.20
C ILE A 298 -21.87 33.31 -16.48
N ALA A 299 -22.87 34.19 -16.77
CA ALA A 299 -23.78 34.04 -17.90
C ALA A 299 -23.16 34.44 -19.24
N THR A 300 -22.28 35.45 -19.25
CA THR A 300 -21.81 36.11 -20.48
C THR A 300 -20.29 36.02 -20.67
N ALA A 301 -19.51 35.65 -19.65
CA ALA A 301 -18.06 35.52 -19.82
C ALA A 301 -17.73 34.48 -20.89
N PRO A 302 -16.75 34.76 -21.74
CA PRO A 302 -16.29 33.75 -22.68
C PRO A 302 -15.59 32.63 -21.92
N TRP A 303 -16.18 31.43 -21.97
CA TRP A 303 -15.62 30.20 -21.41
C TRP A 303 -14.77 29.47 -22.46
N ARG A 304 -13.62 28.94 -22.06
CA ARG A 304 -12.83 28.02 -22.86
C ARG A 304 -12.92 26.62 -22.26
N ARG A 305 -12.65 25.61 -23.08
CA ARG A 305 -12.40 24.27 -22.52
C ARG A 305 -11.15 24.33 -21.65
N GLY A 306 -11.23 23.72 -20.49
CA GLY A 306 -10.07 23.46 -19.64
C GLY A 306 -9.04 22.59 -20.34
N VAL A 307 -7.83 22.56 -19.82
CA VAL A 307 -6.79 21.67 -20.34
C VAL A 307 -7.15 20.21 -20.01
N ASP A 308 -7.08 19.37 -21.03
CA ASP A 308 -7.22 17.92 -20.85
C ASP A 308 -5.88 17.33 -20.44
N VAL A 309 -5.66 17.25 -19.14
CA VAL A 309 -4.38 16.83 -18.57
C VAL A 309 -4.03 15.41 -19.02
N LEU A 310 -4.97 14.45 -18.97
CA LEU A 310 -4.72 13.07 -19.40
C LEU A 310 -4.34 13.00 -20.87
N GLN A 311 -5.13 13.63 -21.75
CA GLN A 311 -4.85 13.60 -23.20
C GLN A 311 -3.52 14.25 -23.52
N THR A 312 -3.22 15.41 -22.95
CA THR A 312 -1.97 16.13 -23.19
C THR A 312 -0.75 15.29 -22.75
N LEU A 313 -0.83 14.66 -21.59
CA LEU A 313 0.26 13.84 -21.08
C LEU A 313 0.43 12.53 -21.86
N THR A 314 -0.65 11.88 -22.29
CA THR A 314 -0.55 10.68 -23.13
C THR A 314 0.01 10.98 -24.52
N GLU A 315 -0.29 12.14 -25.09
CA GLU A 315 0.29 12.58 -26.37
C GLU A 315 1.81 12.83 -26.25
N ARG A 316 2.27 13.36 -25.11
CA ARG A 316 3.68 13.66 -24.88
C ARG A 316 4.51 12.47 -24.41
N HIS A 317 3.95 11.63 -23.55
CA HIS A 317 4.70 10.62 -22.80
C HIS A 317 4.14 9.19 -22.95
N GLY A 318 3.09 8.98 -23.77
CA GLY A 318 2.42 7.68 -23.89
C GLY A 318 3.29 6.55 -24.41
N THR A 319 4.38 6.86 -25.12
CA THR A 319 5.37 5.85 -25.56
C THR A 319 6.34 5.43 -24.47
N ASN A 320 6.51 6.25 -23.42
CA ASN A 320 7.51 6.04 -22.37
C ASN A 320 6.93 5.77 -20.98
N SER A 321 5.60 5.83 -20.83
CA SER A 321 4.92 5.65 -19.55
C SER A 321 3.55 5.02 -19.72
N TYR A 322 3.11 4.24 -18.75
CA TYR A 322 1.85 3.53 -18.78
C TYR A 322 0.74 4.34 -18.10
N PHE A 323 -0.31 4.70 -18.82
CA PHE A 323 -1.37 5.57 -18.33
C PHE A 323 -2.65 4.81 -17.97
N LEU A 324 -3.06 4.94 -16.70
CA LEU A 324 -4.38 4.60 -16.19
C LEU A 324 -5.23 5.86 -16.07
N GLY A 325 -6.26 5.98 -16.87
CA GLY A 325 -7.26 7.04 -16.74
C GLY A 325 -8.43 6.64 -15.85
N PHE A 326 -9.15 7.63 -15.33
CA PHE A 326 -10.41 7.45 -14.61
C PHE A 326 -11.55 8.16 -15.35
N ALA A 327 -12.71 7.52 -15.40
CA ALA A 327 -13.92 8.06 -16.01
C ALA A 327 -15.12 7.86 -15.11
N ALA A 328 -15.61 8.94 -14.51
CA ALA A 328 -16.89 8.93 -13.81
C ALA A 328 -18.03 8.99 -14.83
N GLN A 329 -18.97 8.03 -14.77
CA GLN A 329 -20.09 7.93 -15.69
C GLN A 329 -21.39 7.66 -14.93
N THR A 330 -22.46 8.32 -15.34
CA THR A 330 -23.83 7.95 -14.98
C THR A 330 -24.36 6.97 -16.00
N ALA A 331 -25.03 5.91 -15.58
CA ALA A 331 -25.70 4.95 -16.45
C ALA A 331 -27.01 4.50 -15.77
N GLY A 332 -28.07 4.41 -16.56
CA GLY A 332 -29.42 4.03 -16.12
C GLY A 332 -29.89 2.73 -16.78
N GLY A 333 -30.88 2.07 -16.17
CA GLY A 333 -31.44 0.82 -16.65
C GLY A 333 -31.14 -0.37 -15.75
N ASP A 334 -31.36 -1.58 -16.26
CA ASP A 334 -30.96 -2.81 -15.57
C ASP A 334 -29.45 -3.01 -15.58
N ALA A 335 -28.97 -4.06 -14.89
CA ALA A 335 -27.54 -4.31 -14.71
C ALA A 335 -26.79 -4.50 -16.05
N ASP A 336 -27.41 -5.18 -17.01
CA ASP A 336 -26.80 -5.47 -18.30
C ASP A 336 -26.73 -4.21 -19.18
N ALA A 337 -27.79 -3.39 -19.20
CA ALA A 337 -27.81 -2.11 -19.90
C ALA A 337 -26.78 -1.14 -19.32
N VAL A 338 -26.70 -1.03 -18.00
CA VAL A 338 -25.71 -0.22 -17.29
C VAL A 338 -24.30 -0.67 -17.67
N ARG A 339 -24.02 -1.97 -17.61
CA ARG A 339 -22.72 -2.54 -17.98
C ARG A 339 -22.34 -2.24 -19.43
N ALA A 340 -23.28 -2.44 -20.36
CA ALA A 340 -23.07 -2.17 -21.79
C ALA A 340 -22.77 -0.69 -22.05
N GLU A 341 -23.51 0.22 -21.42
CA GLU A 341 -23.30 1.67 -21.54
C GLU A 341 -21.95 2.10 -20.98
N LEU A 342 -21.57 1.63 -19.79
CA LEU A 342 -20.26 1.91 -19.19
C LEU A 342 -19.11 1.42 -20.06
N LEU A 343 -19.24 0.22 -20.66
CA LEU A 343 -18.25 -0.34 -21.58
C LEU A 343 -18.12 0.51 -22.86
N ALA A 344 -19.23 0.85 -23.51
CA ALA A 344 -19.20 1.62 -24.75
C ALA A 344 -18.57 3.01 -24.54
N ARG A 345 -19.01 3.72 -23.50
CA ARG A 345 -18.48 5.05 -23.16
C ARG A 345 -17.01 4.97 -22.72
N GLY A 346 -16.65 3.93 -21.95
CA GLY A 346 -15.29 3.68 -21.49
C GLY A 346 -14.33 3.42 -22.64
N ALA A 347 -14.69 2.53 -23.56
CA ALA A 347 -13.88 2.21 -24.74
C ALA A 347 -13.65 3.45 -25.63
N ALA A 348 -14.70 4.22 -25.91
CA ALA A 348 -14.60 5.45 -26.67
C ALA A 348 -13.69 6.48 -25.98
N LYS A 349 -13.83 6.66 -24.64
CA LYS A 349 -13.02 7.60 -23.89
C LYS A 349 -11.56 7.16 -23.80
N ARG A 350 -11.28 5.85 -23.59
CA ARG A 350 -9.92 5.31 -23.57
C ARG A 350 -9.21 5.57 -24.90
N ALA A 351 -9.87 5.27 -26.02
CA ALA A 351 -9.33 5.50 -27.35
C ALA A 351 -9.06 6.99 -27.62
N ALA A 352 -10.03 7.86 -27.32
CA ALA A 352 -9.89 9.31 -27.51
C ALA A 352 -8.74 9.91 -26.67
N LYS A 353 -8.49 9.37 -25.46
CA LYS A 353 -7.41 9.82 -24.56
C LYS A 353 -6.10 9.05 -24.76
N ARG A 354 -6.06 8.08 -25.66
CA ARG A 354 -4.89 7.19 -25.89
C ARG A 354 -4.33 6.58 -24.59
N ALA A 355 -5.24 6.32 -23.62
CA ALA A 355 -4.85 5.73 -22.36
C ALA A 355 -4.65 4.21 -22.50
N HIS A 356 -3.62 3.66 -21.85
CA HIS A 356 -3.33 2.22 -21.86
C HIS A 356 -4.40 1.44 -21.12
N ALA A 357 -4.86 1.99 -19.99
CA ALA A 357 -5.98 1.46 -19.21
C ALA A 357 -6.95 2.58 -18.82
N LEU A 358 -8.22 2.23 -18.63
CA LEU A 358 -9.25 3.14 -18.14
C LEU A 358 -10.13 2.46 -17.11
N PHE A 359 -10.25 3.05 -15.93
CA PHE A 359 -11.24 2.64 -14.96
C PHE A 359 -12.50 3.50 -15.10
N VAL A 360 -13.63 2.85 -15.42
CA VAL A 360 -14.93 3.51 -15.59
C VAL A 360 -15.76 3.24 -14.36
N ASN A 361 -15.92 4.24 -13.50
CA ASN A 361 -16.73 4.11 -12.30
C ASN A 361 -18.14 4.69 -12.49
N ARG A 362 -19.13 3.97 -11.97
CA ARG A 362 -20.51 4.46 -11.90
C ARG A 362 -20.64 5.49 -10.79
N VAL A 363 -21.16 6.66 -11.11
CA VAL A 363 -21.46 7.73 -10.15
C VAL A 363 -22.96 8.04 -10.12
N GLY A 364 -23.42 8.75 -9.09
CA GLY A 364 -24.83 9.05 -8.90
C GLY A 364 -25.62 7.90 -8.25
N VAL A 365 -24.95 6.94 -7.62
CA VAL A 365 -25.52 5.87 -6.82
C VAL A 365 -25.00 5.94 -5.39
N ALA A 366 -25.75 5.36 -4.42
CA ALA A 366 -25.53 5.56 -2.99
C ALA A 366 -24.12 5.13 -2.51
N ASP A 367 -23.56 4.03 -3.07
CA ASP A 367 -22.35 3.40 -2.54
C ASP A 367 -21.15 3.50 -3.50
N SER A 368 -21.17 4.44 -4.45
CA SER A 368 -20.08 4.62 -5.42
C SER A 368 -19.94 6.08 -5.85
N GLY A 369 -18.71 6.58 -5.89
CA GLY A 369 -18.42 7.90 -6.43
C GLY A 369 -17.48 8.75 -5.59
N PHE A 370 -17.62 10.09 -5.70
CA PHE A 370 -16.64 11.03 -5.15
C PHE A 370 -16.68 11.15 -3.61
N ALA A 371 -17.86 11.24 -3.01
CA ALA A 371 -18.04 11.52 -1.59
C ALA A 371 -18.26 10.27 -0.72
N THR A 372 -18.06 9.07 -1.28
CA THR A 372 -18.22 7.80 -0.57
C THR A 372 -16.88 7.17 -0.24
N ASP A 373 -16.81 6.30 0.75
CA ASP A 373 -15.60 5.53 1.10
C ASP A 373 -15.40 4.32 0.18
N THR A 374 -16.45 3.94 -0.55
CA THR A 374 -16.45 2.81 -1.49
C THR A 374 -16.48 3.29 -2.93
N ASN A 375 -16.13 2.40 -3.85
CA ASN A 375 -16.23 2.62 -5.29
C ASN A 375 -16.31 1.25 -6.03
N THR A 376 -16.89 1.27 -7.23
CA THR A 376 -16.94 0.13 -8.14
C THR A 376 -16.92 0.59 -9.58
N GLY A 377 -16.66 -0.33 -10.52
CA GLY A 377 -16.63 -0.03 -11.95
C GLY A 377 -15.95 -1.09 -12.76
N LEU A 378 -15.69 -0.76 -14.01
CA LEU A 378 -15.05 -1.61 -15.00
C LEU A 378 -13.65 -1.09 -15.31
N LEU A 379 -12.64 -1.96 -15.26
CA LEU A 379 -11.29 -1.66 -15.72
C LEU A 379 -11.08 -2.24 -17.12
N LEU A 380 -10.79 -1.38 -18.08
CA LEU A 380 -10.47 -1.73 -19.46
C LEU A 380 -8.93 -1.68 -19.64
N VAL A 381 -8.33 -2.82 -20.01
CA VAL A 381 -6.88 -2.96 -20.24
C VAL A 381 -6.66 -3.71 -21.55
N GLY A 382 -6.12 -3.05 -22.57
CA GLY A 382 -6.08 -3.66 -23.90
C GLY A 382 -7.47 -4.09 -24.36
N ASP A 383 -7.64 -5.35 -24.71
CA ASP A 383 -8.94 -5.94 -25.09
C ASP A 383 -9.66 -6.60 -23.89
N GLU A 384 -9.02 -6.62 -22.72
CA GLU A 384 -9.59 -7.22 -21.51
C GLU A 384 -10.47 -6.24 -20.75
N VAL A 385 -11.56 -6.76 -20.18
CA VAL A 385 -12.46 -6.03 -19.29
C VAL A 385 -12.57 -6.74 -17.96
N HIS A 386 -12.17 -6.07 -16.89
CA HIS A 386 -12.24 -6.58 -15.53
C HIS A 386 -13.34 -5.84 -14.77
N ASP A 387 -14.27 -6.59 -14.18
CA ASP A 387 -15.34 -6.05 -13.35
C ASP A 387 -14.91 -6.05 -11.87
N ALA A 388 -15.03 -4.90 -11.22
CA ALA A 388 -14.72 -4.81 -9.78
C ALA A 388 -15.82 -5.48 -8.91
N GLY A 389 -17.00 -5.76 -9.48
CA GLY A 389 -18.12 -6.40 -8.79
C GLY A 389 -18.80 -5.45 -7.78
N ALA A 390 -19.12 -5.96 -6.59
CA ALA A 390 -19.72 -5.15 -5.53
C ALA A 390 -18.83 -3.97 -5.13
N PRO A 391 -19.41 -2.86 -4.61
CA PRO A 391 -18.63 -1.73 -4.12
C PRO A 391 -17.58 -2.16 -3.08
N ARG A 392 -16.34 -1.74 -3.30
CA ARG A 392 -15.17 -2.04 -2.46
C ARG A 392 -14.73 -0.77 -1.73
N LEU A 393 -14.13 -0.90 -0.57
CA LEU A 393 -13.38 0.19 0.03
C LEU A 393 -12.32 0.70 -0.96
N LYS A 394 -12.09 2.01 -1.02
CA LYS A 394 -11.15 2.61 -1.98
C LYS A 394 -9.72 2.06 -1.84
N ALA A 395 -9.31 1.67 -0.63
CA ALA A 395 -8.03 0.99 -0.42
C ALA A 395 -7.99 -0.41 -1.07
N GLU A 396 -9.06 -1.19 -0.92
CA GLU A 396 -9.17 -2.52 -1.55
C GLU A 396 -9.26 -2.41 -3.08
N LEU A 397 -9.99 -1.40 -3.58
CA LEU A 397 -10.07 -1.14 -5.01
C LEU A 397 -8.71 -0.70 -5.58
N ALA A 398 -7.93 0.09 -4.84
CA ALA A 398 -6.59 0.47 -5.25
C ALA A 398 -5.68 -0.77 -5.41
N ALA A 399 -5.68 -1.67 -4.42
CA ALA A 399 -4.95 -2.93 -4.51
C ALA A 399 -5.41 -3.76 -5.71
N TRP A 400 -6.73 -3.91 -5.89
CA TRP A 400 -7.33 -4.65 -7.01
C TRP A 400 -6.96 -4.08 -8.40
N LEU A 401 -6.92 -2.75 -8.53
CA LEU A 401 -6.49 -2.08 -9.77
C LEU A 401 -5.00 -2.34 -10.06
N LEU A 402 -4.15 -2.13 -9.06
CA LEU A 402 -2.71 -2.26 -9.22
C LEU A 402 -2.27 -3.72 -9.49
N ASP A 403 -2.98 -4.73 -8.95
CA ASP A 403 -2.74 -6.14 -9.27
C ASP A 403 -2.96 -6.43 -10.77
N ARG A 404 -3.98 -5.82 -11.38
CA ARG A 404 -4.33 -6.04 -12.78
C ARG A 404 -3.47 -5.26 -13.75
N LEU A 405 -2.86 -4.19 -13.27
CA LEU A 405 -1.97 -3.35 -14.08
C LEU A 405 -0.51 -3.81 -14.03
N ASP A 406 -0.10 -4.60 -13.03
CA ASP A 406 1.29 -5.01 -12.84
C ASP A 406 1.87 -5.72 -14.05
N GLY A 407 1.18 -6.75 -14.57
CA GLY A 407 1.60 -7.49 -15.75
C GLY A 407 1.59 -6.67 -17.05
N PRO A 408 0.48 -5.97 -17.39
CA PRO A 408 0.42 -5.10 -18.56
C PRO A 408 1.49 -4.00 -18.55
N TRP A 409 1.66 -3.31 -17.44
CA TRP A 409 2.71 -2.29 -17.28
C TRP A 409 4.13 -2.85 -17.41
N ALA A 410 4.39 -4.03 -16.83
CA ALA A 410 5.69 -4.69 -16.94
C ALA A 410 6.03 -5.05 -18.39
N ARG A 411 5.06 -5.54 -19.18
CA ARG A 411 5.26 -5.88 -20.60
C ARG A 411 5.63 -4.68 -21.45
N GLU A 412 5.02 -3.53 -21.21
CA GLU A 412 5.27 -2.31 -21.97
C GLU A 412 6.67 -1.72 -21.70
N ARG A 413 7.19 -1.92 -20.48
CA ARG A 413 8.56 -1.54 -20.12
C ARG A 413 9.65 -2.40 -20.77
N LEU A 414 9.33 -3.64 -21.14
CA LEU A 414 10.28 -4.59 -21.74
C LEU A 414 10.27 -4.57 -23.28
N GLY A 415 9.28 -3.90 -23.89
CA GLY A 415 9.07 -3.83 -25.34
C GLY A 415 9.60 -2.56 -26.00
N GLY A 416 10.34 -1.70 -25.24
CA GLY A 416 10.96 -0.49 -25.75
C GLY A 416 12.47 -0.60 -25.89
#